data_6f28268b2512138b6c655d51b1e40e14
#
_entry.id   6f28268b2512138b6c655d51b1e40e14
#
_cell.length_a   1.000
_cell.length_b   1.000
_cell.length_c   1.000
_cell.angle_alpha   90.00
_cell.angle_beta   90.00
_cell.angle_gamma   90.00
#
_symmetry.space_group_name_H-M   'P 1'
#
loop_
_entity.id
_entity.type
_entity.pdbx_description
1 polymer ?
#
loop_
_entity_poly.entity_id
_entity_poly.type
_entity_poly.pdbx_seq_one_letter_code
_entity_poly.pdbx_strand_id
1 'polypeptide(L)'
;HDALPISLKFSVDAVGVLKATSTQDFGAPPEFGNYWQFQIVNMSAEGKQVKTGDPLISFDAQKVRDDLQRFQNELEKTKVQIDLERQELLSRLSASENNFEKLRLKQTNDPKFDVPNKVEEDKLAFEQARREVAALKERIEWHKKSSEATYQIIQSKKSRAENKVAQINDGMKNFQAKADRDGVVI
;
A
#
# COMPACT_ATOMS: atom_id res chain seq x y z
N HIS A 1 -35.39 4.55 -88.08
CA HIS A 1 -36.12 4.76 -86.78
C HIS A 1 -35.21 4.30 -85.67
N ASP A 2 -34.57 5.24 -85.02
CA ASP A 2 -33.74 4.99 -83.84
C ASP A 2 -34.66 4.95 -82.59
N ALA A 3 -34.83 3.77 -82.07
CA ALA A 3 -35.50 3.60 -80.77
C ALA A 3 -34.58 3.97 -79.65
N LEU A 4 -34.92 5.02 -78.93
CA LEU A 4 -34.20 5.43 -77.75
C LEU A 4 -34.38 4.37 -76.63
N PRO A 5 -33.32 3.98 -75.92
CA PRO A 5 -33.45 3.01 -74.84
C PRO A 5 -34.27 3.62 -73.66
N ILE A 6 -35.38 2.97 -73.37
CA ILE A 6 -36.21 3.32 -72.18
C ILE A 6 -35.57 2.66 -70.98
N SER A 7 -35.02 3.47 -70.09
CA SER A 7 -34.52 3.02 -68.77
C SER A 7 -35.69 2.98 -67.78
N LEU A 8 -36.13 1.80 -67.37
CA LEU A 8 -37.10 1.60 -66.29
C LEU A 8 -36.35 1.48 -64.96
N LYS A 9 -36.64 2.40 -64.05
CA LYS A 9 -36.18 2.28 -62.68
C LYS A 9 -37.29 1.69 -61.81
N PHE A 10 -37.03 0.55 -61.23
CA PHE A 10 -37.89 -0.03 -60.18
C PHE A 10 -37.35 0.31 -58.87
N SER A 11 -38.12 0.85 -57.90
CA SER A 11 -37.84 0.98 -56.55
C SER A 11 -38.76 0.08 -55.73
N VAL A 12 -38.21 -0.73 -54.88
CA VAL A 12 -38.96 -1.56 -53.91
C VAL A 12 -38.65 -1.09 -52.53
N ASP A 13 -39.65 -0.62 -51.81
CA ASP A 13 -39.54 -0.26 -50.41
C ASP A 13 -39.62 -1.56 -49.59
N ALA A 14 -38.56 -1.86 -48.87
CA ALA A 14 -38.49 -2.99 -47.95
C ALA A 14 -38.20 -2.51 -46.52
N VAL A 15 -38.94 -3.04 -45.57
CA VAL A 15 -38.69 -2.82 -44.15
C VAL A 15 -37.93 -4.05 -43.62
N GLY A 16 -36.80 -3.81 -42.99
CA GLY A 16 -35.96 -4.86 -42.39
C GLY A 16 -35.45 -4.45 -41.00
N VAL A 17 -35.21 -5.44 -40.16
CA VAL A 17 -34.55 -5.24 -38.89
C VAL A 17 -33.05 -5.48 -39.06
N LEU A 18 -32.25 -4.47 -38.78
CA LEU A 18 -30.80 -4.59 -38.78
C LEU A 18 -30.37 -5.38 -37.53
N LYS A 19 -29.63 -6.47 -37.75
CA LYS A 19 -28.98 -7.21 -36.69
C LYS A 19 -27.47 -7.06 -36.81
N ALA A 20 -26.79 -6.91 -35.66
CA ALA A 20 -25.35 -6.90 -35.65
C ALA A 20 -24.80 -8.25 -36.16
N THR A 21 -23.83 -8.19 -37.07
CA THR A 21 -23.16 -9.38 -37.62
C THR A 21 -22.21 -10.00 -36.59
N SER A 22 -21.68 -9.18 -35.67
CA SER A 22 -20.81 -9.60 -34.59
C SER A 22 -20.96 -8.62 -33.42
N THR A 23 -21.19 -9.13 -32.23
CA THR A 23 -21.26 -8.39 -30.98
C THR A 23 -20.08 -8.75 -30.12
N GLN A 24 -19.61 -7.79 -29.34
CA GLN A 24 -18.60 -7.99 -28.29
C GLN A 24 -19.17 -7.48 -26.99
N ASP A 25 -19.21 -8.35 -25.97
CA ASP A 25 -19.70 -8.02 -24.66
C ASP A 25 -18.52 -7.69 -23.75
N PHE A 26 -18.65 -6.61 -23.00
CA PHE A 26 -17.66 -6.19 -22.02
C PHE A 26 -18.21 -6.41 -20.61
N GLY A 27 -17.55 -7.28 -19.85
CA GLY A 27 -17.90 -7.58 -18.47
C GLY A 27 -17.21 -6.63 -17.47
N ALA A 28 -17.70 -6.67 -16.23
CA ALA A 28 -17.00 -6.03 -15.13
C ALA A 28 -15.61 -6.66 -14.90
N PRO A 29 -14.63 -5.88 -14.37
CA PRO A 29 -13.35 -6.42 -13.98
C PRO A 29 -13.51 -7.60 -13.01
N PRO A 30 -12.63 -8.61 -13.04
CA PRO A 30 -12.67 -9.70 -12.08
C PRO A 30 -12.51 -9.17 -10.65
N GLU A 31 -13.16 -9.80 -9.70
CA GLU A 31 -13.08 -9.45 -8.28
C GLU A 31 -11.63 -9.57 -7.77
N PHE A 32 -11.14 -8.53 -7.08
CA PHE A 32 -9.82 -8.52 -6.49
C PHE A 32 -9.90 -8.39 -4.96
N GLY A 33 -9.94 -9.50 -4.26
CA GLY A 33 -9.96 -9.51 -2.81
C GLY A 33 -11.18 -8.76 -2.24
N ASN A 34 -10.96 -7.65 -1.51
CA ASN A 34 -12.03 -6.84 -0.92
C ASN A 34 -12.61 -5.77 -1.87
N TYR A 35 -12.10 -5.68 -3.11
CA TYR A 35 -12.59 -4.73 -4.12
C TYR A 35 -13.42 -5.49 -5.14
N TRP A 36 -14.70 -5.60 -4.87
CA TRP A 36 -15.70 -6.27 -5.70
C TRP A 36 -16.69 -5.29 -6.34
N GLN A 37 -16.65 -4.01 -5.94
CA GLN A 37 -17.46 -2.94 -6.51
C GLN A 37 -16.56 -1.93 -7.21
N PHE A 38 -16.64 -1.89 -8.53
CA PHE A 38 -16.02 -0.85 -9.33
C PHE A 38 -17.10 0.12 -9.79
N GLN A 39 -16.89 1.41 -9.54
CA GLN A 39 -17.75 2.44 -10.07
C GLN A 39 -17.32 2.76 -11.50
N ILE A 40 -18.30 2.89 -12.39
CA ILE A 40 -18.05 3.34 -13.76
C ILE A 40 -17.93 4.86 -13.72
N VAL A 41 -16.78 5.38 -14.14
CA VAL A 41 -16.52 6.82 -14.24
C VAL A 41 -17.03 7.38 -15.55
N ASN A 42 -16.83 6.62 -16.62
CA ASN A 42 -17.25 7.02 -17.95
C ASN A 42 -17.70 5.81 -18.76
N MET A 43 -18.79 5.97 -19.50
CA MET A 43 -19.33 4.99 -20.42
C MET A 43 -19.74 5.69 -21.71
N SER A 44 -19.38 5.12 -22.84
CA SER A 44 -19.81 5.63 -24.13
C SER A 44 -21.33 5.49 -24.28
N ALA A 45 -21.98 6.53 -24.81
CA ALA A 45 -23.42 6.54 -24.97
C ALA A 45 -23.83 5.49 -26.03
N GLU A 46 -25.02 4.90 -25.83
CA GLU A 46 -25.67 4.03 -26.79
C GLU A 46 -25.91 4.78 -28.13
N GLY A 47 -25.72 4.11 -29.25
CA GLY A 47 -25.81 4.70 -30.58
C GLY A 47 -24.54 5.42 -31.05
N LYS A 48 -23.51 5.59 -30.18
CA LYS A 48 -22.28 6.25 -30.58
C LYS A 48 -21.45 5.39 -31.51
N GLN A 49 -21.00 5.97 -32.61
CA GLN A 49 -20.01 5.37 -33.48
C GLN A 49 -18.63 5.44 -32.81
N VAL A 50 -17.94 4.33 -32.75
CA VAL A 50 -16.61 4.18 -32.17
C VAL A 50 -15.66 3.54 -33.16
N LYS A 51 -14.39 3.96 -33.05
CA LYS A 51 -13.30 3.39 -33.85
C LYS A 51 -12.47 2.43 -32.99
N THR A 52 -11.76 1.55 -33.65
CA THR A 52 -10.80 0.66 -33.01
C THR A 52 -9.87 1.44 -32.08
N GLY A 53 -9.84 1.05 -30.81
CA GLY A 53 -9.04 1.69 -29.77
C GLY A 53 -9.74 2.76 -28.92
N ASP A 54 -10.96 3.18 -29.31
CA ASP A 54 -11.73 4.16 -28.54
C ASP A 54 -12.13 3.58 -27.17
N PRO A 55 -12.02 4.38 -26.08
CA PRO A 55 -12.44 3.93 -24.76
C PRO A 55 -13.96 3.84 -24.68
N LEU A 56 -14.49 2.67 -24.31
CA LEU A 56 -15.91 2.42 -24.14
C LEU A 56 -16.36 2.60 -22.70
N ILE A 57 -15.60 2.03 -21.75
CA ILE A 57 -15.89 2.07 -20.31
C ILE A 57 -14.61 2.39 -19.55
N SER A 58 -14.71 3.24 -18.53
CA SER A 58 -13.64 3.54 -17.57
C SER A 58 -14.13 3.29 -16.15
N PHE A 59 -13.35 2.59 -15.35
CA PHE A 59 -13.65 2.29 -13.97
C PHE A 59 -12.83 3.15 -13.00
N ASP A 60 -13.40 3.43 -11.83
CA ASP A 60 -12.72 4.16 -10.78
C ASP A 60 -11.78 3.25 -9.97
N ALA A 61 -10.51 3.62 -9.94
CA ALA A 61 -9.48 2.99 -9.10
C ALA A 61 -9.07 3.87 -7.90
N GLN A 62 -9.80 4.97 -7.63
CA GLN A 62 -9.39 5.95 -6.64
C GLN A 62 -9.23 5.32 -5.25
N LYS A 63 -10.18 4.52 -4.82
CA LYS A 63 -10.14 3.84 -3.51
C LYS A 63 -8.88 3.01 -3.31
N VAL A 64 -8.40 2.33 -4.34
CA VAL A 64 -7.18 1.50 -4.26
C VAL A 64 -5.93 2.38 -4.20
N ARG A 65 -5.92 3.50 -4.93
CA ARG A 65 -4.84 4.49 -4.86
C ARG A 65 -4.77 5.15 -3.47
N ASP A 66 -5.93 5.49 -2.90
CA ASP A 66 -6.01 6.06 -1.55
C ASP A 66 -5.52 5.07 -0.50
N ASP A 67 -5.88 3.79 -0.62
CA ASP A 67 -5.38 2.73 0.26
C ASP A 67 -3.85 2.56 0.13
N LEU A 68 -3.31 2.59 -1.08
CA LEU A 68 -1.87 2.55 -1.30
C LEU A 68 -1.17 3.73 -0.62
N GLN A 69 -1.67 4.95 -0.83
CA GLN A 69 -1.12 6.15 -0.22
C GLN A 69 -1.19 6.09 1.31
N ARG A 70 -2.31 5.59 1.86
CA ARG A 70 -2.46 5.39 3.30
C ARG A 70 -1.43 4.42 3.86
N PHE A 71 -1.20 3.27 3.22
CA PHE A 71 -0.19 2.31 3.66
C PHE A 71 1.23 2.83 3.52
N GLN A 72 1.53 3.62 2.48
CA GLN A 72 2.83 4.29 2.36
C GLN A 72 3.07 5.27 3.51
N ASN A 73 2.07 6.09 3.84
CA ASN A 73 2.15 7.05 4.94
C ASN A 73 2.26 6.34 6.30
N GLU A 74 1.50 5.24 6.50
CA GLU A 74 1.56 4.42 7.72
C GLU A 74 2.95 3.80 7.89
N LEU A 75 3.55 3.30 6.82
CA LEU A 75 4.89 2.73 6.83
C LEU A 75 5.94 3.77 7.26
N GLU A 76 5.91 4.95 6.64
CA GLU A 76 6.87 6.01 6.95
C GLU A 76 6.70 6.52 8.38
N LYS A 77 5.46 6.76 8.82
CA LYS A 77 5.17 7.16 10.20
C LYS A 77 5.65 6.13 11.22
N THR A 78 5.40 4.84 10.95
CA THR A 78 5.83 3.76 11.85
C THR A 78 7.35 3.65 11.90
N LYS A 79 8.03 3.83 10.78
CA LYS A 79 9.50 3.84 10.73
C LYS A 79 10.08 4.94 11.61
N VAL A 80 9.58 6.17 11.46
CA VAL A 80 10.01 7.31 12.30
C VAL A 80 9.75 7.04 13.78
N GLN A 81 8.58 6.49 14.12
CA GLN A 81 8.24 6.17 15.50
C GLN A 81 9.20 5.12 16.10
N ILE A 82 9.50 4.07 15.38
CA ILE A 82 10.45 3.02 15.79
C ILE A 82 11.85 3.61 16.02
N ASP A 83 12.31 4.47 15.11
CA ASP A 83 13.63 5.09 15.24
C ASP A 83 13.71 6.03 16.46
N LEU A 84 12.66 6.80 16.74
CA LEU A 84 12.60 7.67 17.94
C LEU A 84 12.64 6.85 19.22
N GLU A 85 11.83 5.79 19.34
CA GLU A 85 11.82 4.92 20.52
C GLU A 85 13.17 4.22 20.73
N ARG A 86 13.79 3.80 19.64
CA ARG A 86 15.13 3.22 19.68
C ARG A 86 16.18 4.23 20.18
N GLN A 87 16.16 5.45 19.68
CA GLN A 87 17.08 6.50 20.12
C GLN A 87 16.89 6.83 21.61
N GLU A 88 15.65 6.90 22.09
CA GLU A 88 15.35 7.12 23.50
C GLU A 88 15.92 5.99 24.37
N LEU A 89 15.71 4.72 23.99
CA LEU A 89 16.25 3.58 24.72
C LEU A 89 17.79 3.57 24.74
N LEU A 90 18.43 3.90 23.63
CA LEU A 90 19.90 4.00 23.56
C LEU A 90 20.44 5.14 24.43
N SER A 91 19.76 6.28 24.46
CA SER A 91 20.12 7.41 25.32
C SER A 91 20.00 7.04 26.80
N ARG A 92 18.91 6.36 27.19
CA ARG A 92 18.72 5.85 28.57
C ARG A 92 19.79 4.82 28.94
N LEU A 93 20.13 3.91 28.02
CA LEU A 93 21.20 2.93 28.25
C LEU A 93 22.54 3.63 28.52
N SER A 94 22.91 4.59 27.67
CA SER A 94 24.16 5.35 27.84
C SER A 94 24.23 6.09 29.20
N ALA A 95 23.12 6.72 29.60
CA ALA A 95 23.04 7.38 30.92
C ALA A 95 23.18 6.39 32.08
N SER A 96 22.54 5.22 31.97
CA SER A 96 22.61 4.17 33.00
C SER A 96 23.99 3.51 33.06
N GLU A 97 24.64 3.28 31.88
CA GLU A 97 26.03 2.79 31.83
C GLU A 97 27.03 3.77 32.46
N ASN A 98 26.87 5.06 32.22
CA ASN A 98 27.68 6.09 32.84
C ASN A 98 27.48 6.14 34.37
N ASN A 99 26.24 5.97 34.83
CA ASN A 99 25.96 5.89 36.29
C ASN A 99 26.58 4.63 36.91
N PHE A 100 26.42 3.49 36.26
CA PHE A 100 27.03 2.23 36.71
C PHE A 100 28.55 2.35 36.81
N GLU A 101 29.20 2.95 35.80
CA GLU A 101 30.65 3.13 35.83
C GLU A 101 31.12 4.06 36.97
N LYS A 102 30.39 5.14 37.23
CA LYS A 102 30.66 6.01 38.38
C LYS A 102 30.57 5.26 39.71
N LEU A 103 29.58 4.42 39.89
CA LEU A 103 29.40 3.61 41.08
C LEU A 103 30.47 2.51 41.18
N ARG A 104 30.87 1.92 40.08
CA ARG A 104 31.97 0.96 39.99
C ARG A 104 33.30 1.59 40.49
N LEU A 105 33.61 2.79 39.99
CA LEU A 105 34.82 3.52 40.39
C LEU A 105 34.80 3.89 41.87
N LYS A 106 33.65 4.19 42.45
CA LYS A 106 33.51 4.43 43.90
C LYS A 106 33.85 3.19 44.75
N GLN A 107 33.40 2.00 44.30
CA GLN A 107 33.72 0.75 45.02
C GLN A 107 35.21 0.37 44.97
N THR A 108 35.95 0.89 43.99
CA THR A 108 37.40 0.58 43.84
C THR A 108 38.26 1.46 44.76
N ASN A 109 37.71 2.54 45.31
CA ASN A 109 38.41 3.41 46.25
C ASN A 109 38.43 2.76 47.63
N ASP A 110 39.59 2.79 48.29
CA ASP A 110 39.91 2.07 49.55
C ASP A 110 38.88 2.40 50.67
N PRO A 111 38.15 1.38 51.21
CA PRO A 111 37.06 1.60 52.16
C PRO A 111 37.55 1.95 53.61
N LYS A 112 38.86 2.16 53.80
CA LYS A 112 39.44 2.40 55.11
C LYS A 112 38.93 3.62 55.88
N PHE A 113 38.23 4.53 55.21
CA PHE A 113 37.72 5.78 55.78
C PHE A 113 36.19 5.92 55.70
N ASP A 114 35.45 4.95 55.22
CA ASP A 114 34.01 5.05 55.04
C ASP A 114 33.24 4.40 56.19
N VAL A 115 32.12 5.05 56.57
CA VAL A 115 31.20 4.56 57.61
C VAL A 115 30.55 3.25 57.08
N PRO A 116 30.44 2.18 57.91
CA PRO A 116 29.90 0.87 57.47
C PRO A 116 28.56 0.94 56.69
N ASN A 117 27.62 1.78 57.14
CA ASN A 117 26.32 1.95 56.48
C ASN A 117 26.44 2.51 55.06
N LYS A 118 27.43 3.39 54.80
CA LYS A 118 27.65 3.99 53.51
C LYS A 118 28.21 2.99 52.51
N VAL A 119 29.04 2.05 52.97
CA VAL A 119 29.56 0.94 52.12
C VAL A 119 28.44 0.02 51.66
N GLU A 120 27.46 -0.25 52.54
CA GLU A 120 26.31 -1.08 52.25
C GLU A 120 25.36 -0.38 51.24
N GLU A 121 25.11 0.91 51.43
CA GLU A 121 24.33 1.75 50.50
C GLU A 121 24.98 1.81 49.11
N ASP A 122 26.29 2.02 49.02
CA ASP A 122 27.03 2.07 47.77
C ASP A 122 27.03 0.70 47.05
N LYS A 123 27.09 -0.41 47.75
CA LYS A 123 26.93 -1.76 47.22
C LYS A 123 25.53 -1.97 46.65
N LEU A 124 24.50 -1.56 47.37
CA LEU A 124 23.12 -1.69 46.93
C LEU A 124 22.87 -0.84 45.68
N ALA A 125 23.35 0.40 45.68
CA ALA A 125 23.24 1.30 44.50
C ALA A 125 23.96 0.73 43.27
N PHE A 126 25.14 0.12 43.46
CA PHE A 126 25.85 -0.55 42.36
C PHE A 126 25.09 -1.74 41.79
N GLU A 127 24.54 -2.62 42.65
CA GLU A 127 23.74 -3.75 42.20
C GLU A 127 22.44 -3.31 41.49
N GLN A 128 21.82 -2.23 41.94
CA GLN A 128 20.66 -1.64 41.28
C GLN A 128 21.02 -1.11 39.88
N ALA A 129 22.10 -0.34 39.76
CA ALA A 129 22.58 0.18 38.48
C ALA A 129 22.96 -0.94 37.52
N ARG A 130 23.59 -2.03 38.03
CA ARG A 130 23.89 -3.22 37.22
C ARG A 130 22.66 -3.88 36.66
N ARG A 131 21.60 -4.04 37.49
CA ARG A 131 20.31 -4.63 37.03
C ARG A 131 19.60 -3.72 36.04
N GLU A 132 19.65 -2.40 36.22
CA GLU A 132 19.06 -1.44 35.31
C GLU A 132 19.71 -1.50 33.93
N VAL A 133 21.04 -1.54 33.84
CA VAL A 133 21.76 -1.70 32.55
C VAL A 133 21.37 -3.01 31.89
N ALA A 134 21.29 -4.12 32.64
CA ALA A 134 20.91 -5.42 32.08
C ALA A 134 19.45 -5.39 31.51
N ALA A 135 18.53 -4.82 32.27
CA ALA A 135 17.14 -4.70 31.88
C ALA A 135 16.96 -3.81 30.63
N LEU A 136 17.72 -2.71 30.54
CA LEU A 136 17.69 -1.83 29.34
C LEU A 136 18.25 -2.52 28.12
N LYS A 137 19.31 -3.30 28.24
CA LYS A 137 19.87 -4.11 27.12
C LYS A 137 18.85 -5.14 26.62
N GLU A 138 18.21 -5.86 27.53
CA GLU A 138 17.15 -6.81 27.20
C GLU A 138 15.97 -6.11 26.51
N ARG A 139 15.54 -4.95 27.03
CA ARG A 139 14.45 -4.15 26.45
C ARG A 139 14.78 -3.66 25.03
N ILE A 140 16.02 -3.28 24.75
CA ILE A 140 16.47 -2.88 23.41
C ILE A 140 16.39 -4.06 22.44
N GLU A 141 16.83 -5.26 22.83
CA GLU A 141 16.72 -6.45 21.99
C GLU A 141 15.26 -6.83 21.71
N TRP A 142 14.41 -6.71 22.73
CA TRP A 142 12.98 -6.98 22.58
C TRP A 142 12.32 -5.95 21.64
N HIS A 143 12.63 -4.68 21.82
CA HIS A 143 12.16 -3.59 20.97
C HIS A 143 12.57 -3.81 19.50
N LYS A 144 13.82 -4.22 19.26
CA LYS A 144 14.32 -4.53 17.91
C LYS A 144 13.48 -5.62 17.25
N LYS A 145 13.24 -6.74 17.95
CA LYS A 145 12.43 -7.86 17.42
C LYS A 145 10.98 -7.46 17.15
N SER A 146 10.36 -6.77 18.10
CA SER A 146 8.97 -6.30 17.97
C SER A 146 8.81 -5.30 16.83
N SER A 147 9.75 -4.37 16.69
CA SER A 147 9.76 -3.36 15.63
C SER A 147 9.91 -3.98 14.24
N GLU A 148 10.80 -4.97 14.12
CA GLU A 148 10.99 -5.69 12.87
C GLU A 148 9.72 -6.44 12.43
N ALA A 149 9.04 -7.10 13.37
CA ALA A 149 7.77 -7.76 13.09
C ALA A 149 6.68 -6.77 12.63
N THR A 150 6.57 -5.63 13.32
CA THR A 150 5.62 -4.56 12.94
C THR A 150 5.94 -4.02 11.55
N TYR A 151 7.20 -3.76 11.27
CA TYR A 151 7.66 -3.28 9.97
C TYR A 151 7.31 -4.26 8.84
N GLN A 152 7.55 -5.56 9.03
CA GLN A 152 7.22 -6.60 8.06
C GLN A 152 5.72 -6.68 7.77
N ILE A 153 4.86 -6.53 8.80
CA ILE A 153 3.40 -6.53 8.63
C ILE A 153 2.97 -5.36 7.73
N ILE A 154 3.47 -4.14 8.00
CA ILE A 154 3.11 -2.96 7.23
C ILE A 154 3.68 -3.04 5.82
N GLN A 155 4.91 -3.51 5.67
CA GLN A 155 5.53 -3.74 4.37
C GLN A 155 4.72 -4.75 3.52
N SER A 156 4.21 -5.81 4.15
CA SER A 156 3.35 -6.79 3.47
C SER A 156 2.01 -6.17 3.02
N LYS A 157 1.42 -5.29 3.86
CA LYS A 157 0.20 -4.54 3.48
C LYS A 157 0.47 -3.61 2.29
N LYS A 158 1.59 -2.88 2.32
CA LYS A 158 2.02 -2.01 1.23
C LYS A 158 2.20 -2.80 -0.07
N SER A 159 2.95 -3.90 -0.03
CA SER A 159 3.20 -4.74 -1.21
C SER A 159 1.91 -5.32 -1.80
N ARG A 160 0.95 -5.74 -0.95
CA ARG A 160 -0.37 -6.17 -1.42
C ARG A 160 -1.13 -5.04 -2.12
N ALA A 161 -1.07 -3.82 -1.60
CA ALA A 161 -1.71 -2.67 -2.21
C ALA A 161 -1.03 -2.30 -3.54
N GLU A 162 0.30 -2.33 -3.62
CA GLU A 162 1.06 -2.12 -4.86
C GLU A 162 0.71 -3.14 -5.94
N ASN A 163 0.65 -4.43 -5.57
CA ASN A 163 0.25 -5.50 -6.49
C ASN A 163 -1.19 -5.31 -6.99
N LYS A 164 -2.11 -4.85 -6.13
CA LYS A 164 -3.47 -4.54 -6.53
C LYS A 164 -3.54 -3.36 -7.51
N VAL A 165 -2.77 -2.30 -7.26
CA VAL A 165 -2.66 -1.17 -8.18
C VAL A 165 -2.08 -1.62 -9.53
N ALA A 166 -1.06 -2.47 -9.53
CA ALA A 166 -0.48 -3.02 -10.75
C ALA A 166 -1.51 -3.87 -11.52
N GLN A 167 -2.20 -4.77 -10.83
CA GLN A 167 -3.26 -5.59 -11.44
C GLN A 167 -4.40 -4.74 -12.01
N ILE A 168 -4.82 -3.68 -11.30
CA ILE A 168 -5.83 -2.76 -11.78
C ILE A 168 -5.32 -1.98 -12.97
N ASN A 169 -4.09 -1.48 -12.96
CA ASN A 169 -3.50 -0.76 -14.07
C ASN A 169 -3.31 -1.66 -15.32
N ASP A 170 -2.90 -2.92 -15.15
CA ASP A 170 -2.82 -3.90 -16.22
C ASP A 170 -4.22 -4.33 -16.68
N GLY A 171 -5.11 -4.55 -15.74
CA GLY A 171 -6.52 -4.72 -16.02
C GLY A 171 -7.08 -3.50 -16.75
N MET A 172 -6.82 -2.27 -16.34
CA MET A 172 -7.28 -1.05 -17.00
C MET A 172 -6.68 -0.84 -18.39
N LYS A 173 -5.51 -1.35 -18.70
CA LYS A 173 -5.04 -1.47 -20.09
C LYS A 173 -5.92 -2.44 -20.90
N ASN A 174 -6.45 -3.46 -20.25
CA ASN A 174 -7.41 -4.43 -20.79
C ASN A 174 -8.88 -4.07 -20.46
N PHE A 175 -9.15 -3.19 -19.47
CA PHE A 175 -10.44 -2.75 -18.91
C PHE A 175 -10.80 -1.28 -19.18
N GLN A 176 -10.03 -0.54 -19.87
CA GLN A 176 -10.61 0.31 -20.87
C GLN A 176 -11.15 -0.67 -21.90
N ALA A 177 -12.42 -1.04 -21.76
CA ALA A 177 -13.11 -1.68 -22.85
C ALA A 177 -12.91 -0.76 -24.04
N LYS A 178 -11.87 -1.06 -24.82
CA LYS A 178 -11.57 -0.37 -26.06
C LYS A 178 -12.26 -1.14 -27.16
N ALA A 179 -12.83 -0.43 -28.06
CA ALA A 179 -13.38 -1.04 -29.25
C ALA A 179 -12.27 -1.80 -30.00
N ASP A 180 -12.41 -3.10 -30.17
CA ASP A 180 -11.47 -3.90 -30.98
C ASP A 180 -11.64 -3.65 -32.49
N ARG A 181 -12.75 -3.07 -32.86
CA ARG A 181 -13.15 -2.80 -34.23
C ARG A 181 -14.02 -1.56 -34.30
N ASP A 182 -14.14 -1.02 -35.48
CA ASP A 182 -15.10 0.05 -35.77
C ASP A 182 -16.53 -0.48 -35.65
N GLY A 183 -17.41 0.25 -34.96
CA GLY A 183 -18.76 -0.19 -34.71
C GLY A 183 -19.65 0.86 -34.06
N VAL A 184 -20.78 0.42 -33.55
CA VAL A 184 -21.76 1.23 -32.83
C VAL A 184 -22.00 0.59 -31.45
N VAL A 185 -22.02 1.40 -30.40
CA VAL A 185 -22.39 0.97 -29.07
C VAL A 185 -23.87 0.70 -29.00
N ILE A 186 -24.28 -0.47 -28.53
CA ILE A 186 -25.69 -0.88 -28.37
C ILE A 186 -25.98 -1.20 -26.89
#